data_3558ecd3bbb482f6c36e0aedb737916b
#
_entry.id   3558ecd3bbb482f6c36e0aedb737916b
#
_cell.length_a   1.000
_cell.length_b   1.000
_cell.length_c   1.000
_cell.angle_alpha   90.00
_cell.angle_beta   90.00
_cell.angle_gamma   90.00
#
_symmetry.space_group_name_H-M   'P 1'
#
loop_
_entity.id
_entity.type
_entity.pdbx_description
1 polymer ?
#
loop_
_entity_poly.entity_id
_entity_poly.type
_entity_poly.pdbx_seq_one_letter_code
_entity_poly.pdbx_strand_id
1 'polypeptide(L)'
;MSLPVRSVLFETSELPPERLRSPSFAWMIGDFSLEGYGEAWRFDPGVGEGRFQRAREAWGDWLAGVEVDDRVSEAGSGPVGFASFTFDPESPGSVVAVPAVVVGRRAGRSWITVTGDGGFPLSATRSAPGAGPPDRPRYVGPSHPDWEWMESVARALRLIEAGRLQKVVLARDVEVWSKSPFGVRRLLRRLHHSFPGCFTFLVDGLVGASPELLLKQSGRRVESVALAGTAPRHPDPARDEQLARRLLESEKDLREHDLTARSVERSLREVCARLDRNTEPTLRDLVNLRHLSTRFTGLLSEGLSSFEVVHRLHPTAAVGGVPRQGAMEAIAGLEGIDRGRYAGPVGWFDLAGDAQWAVALRCAQLNQTGARLYAGAGIVAGSLPEEELAETRLKLRTMTNALDLRS
;
A
#
# COMPACT_ATOMS: atom_id res chain seq x y z
N MET A 1 11.53 32.39 10.71
CA MET A 1 11.54 31.56 11.94
C MET A 1 11.47 30.12 11.49
N SER A 2 12.33 29.25 12.04
CA SER A 2 12.34 27.81 11.76
C SER A 2 11.11 27.15 12.40
N LEU A 3 10.52 26.16 11.73
CA LEU A 3 9.41 25.38 12.24
C LEU A 3 9.95 24.30 13.19
N PRO A 4 9.60 24.31 14.50
CA PRO A 4 10.10 23.31 15.43
C PRO A 4 9.42 21.96 15.21
N VAL A 5 10.21 20.87 15.28
CA VAL A 5 9.74 19.48 15.35
C VAL A 5 10.37 18.81 16.56
N ARG A 6 9.53 18.34 17.49
CA ARG A 6 9.98 17.77 18.77
C ARG A 6 9.45 16.37 18.95
N SER A 7 10.31 15.43 19.32
CA SER A 7 9.93 14.06 19.64
C SER A 7 10.35 13.68 21.06
N VAL A 8 9.43 13.11 21.80
CA VAL A 8 9.66 12.65 23.17
C VAL A 8 9.00 11.29 23.41
N LEU A 9 9.58 10.51 24.32
CA LEU A 9 8.98 9.27 24.83
C LEU A 9 7.84 9.60 25.80
N PHE A 10 6.84 8.74 25.84
CA PHE A 10 5.77 8.78 26.84
C PHE A 10 5.32 7.36 27.23
N GLU A 11 4.67 7.24 28.39
CA GLU A 11 4.04 6.00 28.81
C GLU A 11 2.71 5.77 28.06
N THR A 12 2.49 4.57 27.52
CA THR A 12 1.27 4.27 26.76
C THR A 12 -0.02 4.51 27.56
N SER A 13 0.06 4.39 28.89
CA SER A 13 -1.03 4.69 29.83
C SER A 13 -1.44 6.17 29.84
N GLU A 14 -0.52 7.08 29.50
CA GLU A 14 -0.80 8.52 29.47
C GLU A 14 -1.67 8.91 28.27
N LEU A 15 -1.52 8.17 27.17
CA LEU A 15 -2.26 8.40 25.92
C LEU A 15 -2.81 7.09 25.33
N PRO A 16 -3.81 6.49 25.96
CA PRO A 16 -4.37 5.24 25.47
C PRO A 16 -5.07 5.44 24.11
N PRO A 17 -4.89 4.49 23.16
CA PRO A 17 -5.37 4.61 21.79
C PRO A 17 -6.88 4.91 21.66
N GLU A 18 -7.68 4.45 22.59
CA GLU A 18 -9.14 4.67 22.60
C GLU A 18 -9.55 6.12 22.89
N ARG A 19 -8.66 6.92 23.44
CA ARG A 19 -8.89 8.36 23.67
C ARG A 19 -8.52 9.24 22.49
N LEU A 20 -7.80 8.68 21.52
CA LEU A 20 -7.41 9.41 20.32
C LEU A 20 -8.58 9.53 19.33
N ARG A 21 -8.69 10.66 18.63
CA ARG A 21 -9.56 10.82 17.46
C ARG A 21 -9.14 9.86 16.34
N SER A 22 -9.96 9.73 15.30
CA SER A 22 -9.53 9.05 14.08
C SER A 22 -8.31 9.74 13.49
N PRO A 23 -7.23 9.00 13.16
CA PRO A 23 -6.07 9.58 12.51
C PRO A 23 -6.42 9.99 11.07
N SER A 24 -5.64 10.92 10.51
CA SER A 24 -5.64 11.28 9.09
C SER A 24 -4.64 10.44 8.30
N PHE A 25 -3.61 9.93 8.98
CA PHE A 25 -2.54 9.11 8.44
C PHE A 25 -2.29 7.93 9.40
N ALA A 26 -1.99 6.76 8.84
CA ALA A 26 -1.58 5.61 9.65
C ALA A 26 -0.69 4.67 8.85
N TRP A 27 0.22 4.03 9.56
CA TRP A 27 1.01 2.90 9.08
C TRP A 27 1.21 1.91 10.21
N MET A 28 0.84 0.64 10.00
CA MET A 28 0.91 -0.39 11.03
C MET A 28 1.39 -1.72 10.45
N ILE A 29 2.33 -2.36 11.10
CA ILE A 29 2.80 -3.72 10.77
C ILE A 29 3.37 -4.39 12.02
N GLY A 30 2.82 -5.54 12.42
CA GLY A 30 3.23 -6.21 13.66
C GLY A 30 3.05 -5.30 14.88
N ASP A 31 4.13 -5.06 15.61
CA ASP A 31 4.19 -4.19 16.79
C ASP A 31 4.58 -2.72 16.47
N PHE A 32 4.90 -2.43 15.21
CA PHE A 32 5.22 -1.09 14.76
C PHE A 32 3.98 -0.35 14.28
N SER A 33 3.77 0.86 14.77
CA SER A 33 2.71 1.75 14.27
C SER A 33 3.10 3.22 14.32
N LEU A 34 2.66 3.96 13.31
CA LEU A 34 2.65 5.42 13.24
C LEU A 34 1.20 5.86 12.99
N GLU A 35 0.66 6.73 13.85
CA GLU A 35 -0.64 7.36 13.67
C GLU A 35 -0.46 8.88 13.61
N GLY A 36 -0.85 9.49 12.48
CA GLY A 36 -0.74 10.94 12.23
C GLY A 36 -2.07 11.66 12.39
N TYR A 37 -2.03 12.82 13.05
CA TYR A 37 -3.20 13.65 13.37
C TYR A 37 -2.97 15.07 12.90
N GLY A 38 -3.99 15.67 12.28
CA GLY A 38 -3.89 16.98 11.69
C GLY A 38 -2.88 16.99 10.52
N GLU A 39 -2.59 18.16 10.01
CA GLU A 39 -1.67 18.34 8.89
C GLU A 39 -0.85 19.62 9.16
N ALA A 40 0.47 19.51 9.21
CA ALA A 40 1.38 20.64 9.35
C ALA A 40 1.89 21.12 7.99
N TRP A 41 2.01 20.19 7.04
CA TRP A 41 2.43 20.48 5.69
C TRP A 41 1.83 19.49 4.70
N ARG A 42 1.50 19.97 3.52
CA ARG A 42 0.98 19.18 2.41
C ARG A 42 1.59 19.65 1.10
N PHE A 43 1.88 18.71 0.23
CA PHE A 43 2.37 18.95 -1.11
C PHE A 43 1.67 18.04 -2.13
N ASP A 44 1.19 18.63 -3.21
CA ASP A 44 0.71 17.90 -4.39
C ASP A 44 1.86 17.82 -5.40
N PRO A 45 2.44 16.63 -5.63
CA PRO A 45 3.52 16.50 -6.61
C PRO A 45 3.07 16.62 -8.06
N GLY A 46 1.76 16.81 -8.31
CA GLY A 46 1.18 16.91 -9.64
C GLY A 46 1.26 15.60 -10.43
N VAL A 47 1.07 15.74 -11.74
CA VAL A 47 1.09 14.61 -12.69
C VAL A 47 2.43 14.49 -13.43
N GLY A 48 2.59 13.40 -14.18
CA GLY A 48 3.78 13.10 -14.99
C GLY A 48 4.86 12.29 -14.25
N GLU A 49 5.82 11.79 -15.01
CA GLU A 49 6.91 10.95 -14.48
C GLU A 49 7.76 11.63 -13.42
N GLY A 50 7.91 12.97 -13.48
CA GLY A 50 8.70 13.74 -12.52
C GLY A 50 8.08 13.89 -11.13
N ARG A 51 6.87 13.35 -10.85
CA ARG A 51 6.16 13.56 -9.58
C ARG A 51 6.92 13.07 -8.35
N PHE A 52 7.69 11.98 -8.47
CA PHE A 52 8.53 11.47 -7.37
C PHE A 52 9.72 12.39 -7.08
N GLN A 53 10.34 12.94 -8.12
CA GLN A 53 11.44 13.90 -7.97
C GLN A 53 10.93 15.18 -7.31
N ARG A 54 9.80 15.74 -7.78
CA ARG A 54 9.21 16.93 -7.16
C ARG A 54 8.82 16.70 -5.70
N ALA A 55 8.31 15.51 -5.37
CA ALA A 55 8.00 15.14 -3.99
C ALA A 55 9.25 15.12 -3.10
N ARG A 56 10.37 14.56 -3.60
CA ARG A 56 11.66 14.55 -2.89
C ARG A 56 12.20 15.96 -2.69
N GLU A 57 12.18 16.78 -3.74
CA GLU A 57 12.65 18.17 -3.69
C GLU A 57 11.83 18.97 -2.68
N ALA A 58 10.51 18.91 -2.75
CA ALA A 58 9.62 19.60 -1.81
C ALA A 58 9.81 19.14 -0.35
N TRP A 59 10.06 17.85 -0.12
CA TRP A 59 10.42 17.33 1.20
C TRP A 59 11.74 17.91 1.69
N GLY A 60 12.77 17.96 0.83
CA GLY A 60 14.06 18.57 1.15
C GLY A 60 13.97 20.05 1.48
N ASP A 61 13.20 20.81 0.69
CA ASP A 61 12.96 22.24 0.90
C ASP A 61 12.22 22.49 2.22
N TRP A 62 11.21 21.66 2.53
CA TRP A 62 10.50 21.74 3.80
C TRP A 62 11.43 21.46 4.98
N LEU A 63 12.26 20.41 4.90
CA LEU A 63 13.22 20.05 5.95
C LEU A 63 14.27 21.16 6.19
N ALA A 64 14.67 21.90 5.17
CA ALA A 64 15.62 23.01 5.32
C ALA A 64 15.07 24.16 6.20
N GLY A 65 13.74 24.25 6.35
CA GLY A 65 13.07 25.22 7.22
C GLY A 65 12.74 24.69 8.62
N VAL A 66 13.14 23.46 8.98
CA VAL A 66 12.75 22.79 10.24
C VAL A 66 13.89 22.76 11.24
N GLU A 67 13.58 23.03 12.51
CA GLU A 67 14.49 22.83 13.65
C GLU A 67 14.07 21.57 14.42
N VAL A 68 14.96 20.57 14.52
CA VAL A 68 14.64 19.23 15.04
C VAL A 68 15.23 19.02 16.43
N ASP A 69 14.38 18.69 17.40
CA ASP A 69 14.75 18.16 18.75
C ASP A 69 14.18 16.74 18.89
N ASP A 70 14.84 15.74 18.32
CA ASP A 70 14.45 14.34 18.43
C ASP A 70 15.23 13.62 19.54
N ARG A 71 14.55 13.37 20.67
CA ARG A 71 15.10 12.67 21.83
C ARG A 71 14.76 11.18 21.83
N VAL A 72 14.15 10.68 20.77
CA VAL A 72 13.68 9.29 20.64
C VAL A 72 14.65 8.46 19.83
N SER A 73 15.06 8.97 18.67
CA SER A 73 16.00 8.33 17.74
C SER A 73 15.53 6.93 17.30
N GLU A 74 14.23 6.76 17.06
CA GLU A 74 13.63 5.55 16.48
C GLU A 74 13.21 5.82 15.04
N ALA A 75 13.13 4.78 14.21
CA ALA A 75 12.52 4.89 12.89
C ALA A 75 11.08 5.41 13.01
N GLY A 76 10.79 6.52 12.31
CA GLY A 76 9.50 7.22 12.41
C GLY A 76 9.39 8.16 13.60
N SER A 77 10.51 8.56 14.27
CA SER A 77 10.57 9.73 15.13
C SER A 77 11.13 10.94 14.36
N GLY A 78 11.12 12.14 14.97
CA GLY A 78 11.48 13.37 14.26
C GLY A 78 10.47 13.73 13.16
N PRO A 79 10.90 14.48 12.14
CA PRO A 79 10.08 14.76 10.96
C PRO A 79 9.69 13.49 10.21
N VAL A 80 8.39 13.23 10.09
CA VAL A 80 7.81 12.07 9.39
C VAL A 80 6.84 12.52 8.32
N GLY A 81 7.08 12.09 7.09
CA GLY A 81 6.17 12.27 5.98
C GLY A 81 5.39 10.99 5.64
N PHE A 82 4.15 11.16 5.20
CA PHE A 82 3.33 10.13 4.59
C PHE A 82 3.09 10.49 3.13
N ALA A 83 3.11 9.49 2.24
CA ALA A 83 2.79 9.73 0.85
C ALA A 83 1.99 8.59 0.23
N SER A 84 1.25 8.96 -0.81
CA SER A 84 0.57 8.02 -1.70
C SER A 84 0.57 8.59 -3.10
N PHE A 85 1.07 7.81 -4.07
CA PHE A 85 1.13 8.20 -5.47
C PHE A 85 0.09 7.46 -6.30
N THR A 86 -0.39 8.11 -7.35
CA THR A 86 -1.28 7.50 -8.33
C THR A 86 -0.58 6.39 -9.09
N PHE A 87 -1.34 5.40 -9.54
CA PHE A 87 -0.83 4.32 -10.39
C PHE A 87 -0.36 4.87 -11.74
N ASP A 88 -1.23 5.60 -12.42
CA ASP A 88 -0.90 6.25 -13.69
C ASP A 88 -0.23 7.60 -13.40
N PRO A 89 0.92 7.91 -14.05
CA PRO A 89 1.55 9.20 -13.91
C PRO A 89 0.67 10.38 -14.34
N GLU A 90 -0.24 10.18 -15.27
CA GLU A 90 -1.13 11.24 -15.76
C GLU A 90 -2.39 11.44 -14.91
N SER A 91 -2.67 10.54 -13.96
CA SER A 91 -3.79 10.70 -13.03
C SER A 91 -3.43 11.66 -11.89
N PRO A 92 -4.28 12.64 -11.56
CA PRO A 92 -4.08 13.53 -10.41
C PRO A 92 -4.40 12.82 -9.09
N GLY A 93 -3.93 13.41 -7.96
CA GLY A 93 -4.28 12.96 -6.61
C GLY A 93 -3.15 12.27 -5.87
N SER A 94 -1.91 12.33 -6.37
CA SER A 94 -0.73 12.01 -5.56
C SER A 94 -0.62 13.01 -4.41
N VAL A 95 -0.12 12.55 -3.24
CA VAL A 95 -0.02 13.38 -2.05
C VAL A 95 1.21 13.05 -1.24
N VAL A 96 1.84 14.10 -0.70
CA VAL A 96 2.86 14.04 0.35
C VAL A 96 2.38 14.94 1.48
N ALA A 97 2.41 14.45 2.73
CA ALA A 97 1.96 15.24 3.86
C ALA A 97 2.77 14.95 5.13
N VAL A 98 2.93 15.96 5.97
CA VAL A 98 3.49 15.86 7.31
C VAL A 98 2.37 16.11 8.31
N PRO A 99 2.05 15.15 9.19
CA PRO A 99 1.07 15.36 10.25
C PRO A 99 1.55 16.42 11.25
N ALA A 100 0.60 17.16 11.83
CA ALA A 100 0.91 18.06 12.95
C ALA A 100 1.37 17.30 14.19
N VAL A 101 0.84 16.08 14.37
CA VAL A 101 1.23 15.19 15.46
C VAL A 101 1.35 13.77 14.94
N VAL A 102 2.43 13.08 15.30
CA VAL A 102 2.61 11.64 15.07
C VAL A 102 2.73 10.92 16.41
N VAL A 103 1.96 9.87 16.58
CA VAL A 103 2.10 8.92 17.70
C VAL A 103 2.72 7.65 17.15
N GLY A 104 3.93 7.34 17.58
CA GLY A 104 4.66 6.14 17.19
C GLY A 104 4.70 5.10 18.31
N ARG A 105 4.68 3.81 17.94
CA ARG A 105 4.83 2.67 18.85
C ARG A 105 5.69 1.59 18.22
N ARG A 106 6.57 1.00 19.02
CA ARG A 106 7.40 -0.13 18.60
C ARG A 106 7.94 -0.88 19.82
N ALA A 107 7.83 -2.19 19.86
CA ALA A 107 8.43 -3.05 20.89
C ALA A 107 8.16 -2.55 22.33
N GLY A 108 6.94 -2.14 22.62
CA GLY A 108 6.54 -1.62 23.94
C GLY A 108 6.93 -0.17 24.23
N ARG A 109 7.74 0.47 23.37
CA ARG A 109 8.07 1.91 23.46
C ARG A 109 7.01 2.74 22.72
N SER A 110 6.69 3.90 23.26
CA SER A 110 5.79 4.87 22.63
C SER A 110 6.44 6.25 22.60
N TRP A 111 6.23 6.97 21.51
CA TRP A 111 6.72 8.34 21.35
C TRP A 111 5.68 9.23 20.68
N ILE A 112 5.84 10.51 20.88
CA ILE A 112 5.05 11.53 20.23
C ILE A 112 5.98 12.52 19.53
N THR A 113 5.68 12.86 18.29
CA THR A 113 6.31 13.93 17.53
C THR A 113 5.29 15.03 17.29
N VAL A 114 5.66 16.27 17.62
CA VAL A 114 4.84 17.46 17.37
C VAL A 114 5.57 18.37 16.39
N THR A 115 4.88 18.77 15.35
CA THR A 115 5.36 19.72 14.33
C THR A 115 4.68 21.06 14.53
N GLY A 116 5.45 22.12 14.79
CA GLY A 116 4.98 23.48 15.07
C GLY A 116 5.01 23.86 16.57
N ASP A 117 4.69 25.12 16.86
CA ASP A 117 4.74 25.69 18.22
C ASP A 117 3.57 25.25 19.11
N GLY A 118 2.59 24.56 18.57
CA GLY A 118 1.47 24.04 19.32
C GLY A 118 1.91 22.91 20.26
N GLY A 119 1.73 23.06 21.57
CA GLY A 119 1.76 21.90 22.46
C GLY A 119 0.74 20.86 21.99
N PHE A 120 0.95 19.58 22.36
CA PHE A 120 0.01 18.52 22.01
C PHE A 120 -1.40 18.89 22.44
N PRO A 121 -2.35 19.12 21.54
CA PRO A 121 -3.71 19.47 21.91
C PRO A 121 -4.41 18.22 22.42
N LEU A 122 -4.24 17.90 23.71
CA LEU A 122 -5.00 16.82 24.38
C LEU A 122 -6.52 16.97 24.15
N SER A 123 -7.00 18.20 23.94
CA SER A 123 -8.38 18.48 23.55
C SER A 123 -8.71 18.04 22.12
N ALA A 124 -7.73 18.02 21.19
CA ALA A 124 -7.91 17.55 19.82
C ALA A 124 -7.99 16.00 19.73
N THR A 125 -7.66 15.29 20.81
CA THR A 125 -7.62 13.82 20.85
C THR A 125 -8.90 13.18 21.37
N ARG A 126 -9.81 13.94 21.99
CA ARG A 126 -11.05 13.37 22.54
C ARG A 126 -12.05 13.06 21.44
N SER A 127 -12.44 11.79 21.31
CA SER A 127 -13.65 11.41 20.58
C SER A 127 -14.86 12.11 21.21
N ALA A 128 -15.73 12.70 20.39
CA ALA A 128 -17.05 13.11 20.87
C ALA A 128 -17.78 11.87 21.41
N PRO A 129 -18.45 11.96 22.59
CA PRO A 129 -19.27 10.87 23.09
C PRO A 129 -20.43 10.63 22.12
N GLY A 130 -20.61 9.36 21.68
CA GLY A 130 -21.88 8.91 21.16
C GLY A 130 -22.17 9.16 19.69
N ALA A 131 -21.33 8.68 18.78
CA ALA A 131 -21.89 8.21 17.51
C ALA A 131 -22.65 6.90 17.83
N GLY A 132 -23.96 6.86 17.55
CA GLY A 132 -24.78 5.65 17.62
C GLY A 132 -24.12 4.47 16.85
N PRO A 133 -24.67 3.26 16.90
CA PRO A 133 -24.10 2.14 16.18
C PRO A 133 -23.90 2.57 14.71
N PRO A 134 -22.69 2.35 14.14
CA PRO A 134 -22.39 2.81 12.79
C PRO A 134 -23.41 2.21 11.84
N ASP A 135 -23.93 3.03 10.94
CA ASP A 135 -24.79 2.58 9.86
C ASP A 135 -24.05 1.52 9.04
N ARG A 136 -24.75 0.49 8.61
CA ARG A 136 -24.11 -0.56 7.80
C ARG A 136 -23.95 -0.04 6.37
N PRO A 137 -22.74 -0.05 5.83
CA PRO A 137 -22.55 0.32 4.45
C PRO A 137 -23.31 -0.64 3.51
N ARG A 138 -23.71 -0.14 2.35
CA ARG A 138 -24.42 -0.90 1.33
C ARG A 138 -23.54 -1.07 0.12
N TYR A 139 -23.51 -2.27 -0.41
CA TYR A 139 -22.92 -2.56 -1.71
C TYR A 139 -23.76 -1.88 -2.80
N VAL A 140 -23.12 -1.07 -3.65
CA VAL A 140 -23.77 -0.41 -4.79
C VAL A 140 -23.58 -1.24 -6.06
N GLY A 141 -22.37 -1.66 -6.34
CA GLY A 141 -22.04 -2.47 -7.51
C GLY A 141 -20.65 -2.15 -8.07
N PRO A 142 -20.22 -2.90 -9.09
CA PRO A 142 -19.03 -2.55 -9.86
C PRO A 142 -19.35 -1.40 -10.82
N SER A 143 -18.33 -0.59 -11.17
CA SER A 143 -18.43 0.46 -12.19
C SER A 143 -18.71 -0.13 -13.58
N HIS A 144 -18.17 -1.30 -13.87
CA HIS A 144 -18.41 -2.08 -15.08
C HIS A 144 -18.90 -3.48 -14.73
N PRO A 145 -19.90 -4.04 -15.50
CA PRO A 145 -20.39 -5.38 -15.25
C PRO A 145 -19.30 -6.44 -15.39
N ASP A 146 -19.46 -7.56 -14.69
CA ASP A 146 -18.48 -8.65 -14.68
C ASP A 146 -18.14 -9.19 -16.07
N TRP A 147 -19.12 -9.23 -17.00
CA TRP A 147 -18.89 -9.70 -18.36
C TRP A 147 -17.99 -8.77 -19.18
N GLU A 148 -18.09 -7.45 -19.02
CA GLU A 148 -17.17 -6.48 -19.65
C GLU A 148 -15.74 -6.67 -19.19
N TRP A 149 -15.54 -6.87 -17.89
CA TRP A 149 -14.23 -7.13 -17.35
C TRP A 149 -13.65 -8.46 -17.88
N MET A 150 -14.47 -9.53 -17.97
CA MET A 150 -14.05 -10.80 -18.58
C MET A 150 -13.71 -10.65 -20.06
N GLU A 151 -14.41 -9.81 -20.80
CA GLU A 151 -14.05 -9.51 -22.19
C GLU A 151 -12.71 -8.78 -22.27
N SER A 152 -12.43 -7.84 -21.36
CA SER A 152 -11.12 -7.18 -21.25
C SER A 152 -10.01 -8.19 -20.98
N VAL A 153 -10.23 -9.19 -20.12
CA VAL A 153 -9.30 -10.31 -19.91
C VAL A 153 -9.09 -11.10 -21.21
N ALA A 154 -10.15 -11.44 -21.95
CA ALA A 154 -10.04 -12.14 -23.21
C ALA A 154 -9.29 -11.32 -24.27
N ARG A 155 -9.45 -9.99 -24.29
CA ARG A 155 -8.68 -9.09 -25.16
C ARG A 155 -7.21 -9.06 -24.76
N ALA A 156 -6.88 -9.03 -23.48
CA ALA A 156 -5.52 -9.09 -22.96
C ALA A 156 -4.83 -10.43 -23.35
N LEU A 157 -5.55 -11.54 -23.28
CA LEU A 157 -5.04 -12.85 -23.73
C LEU A 157 -4.66 -12.85 -25.20
N ARG A 158 -5.47 -12.23 -26.06
CA ARG A 158 -5.11 -12.08 -27.49
C ARG A 158 -3.81 -11.29 -27.71
N LEU A 159 -3.54 -10.26 -26.88
CA LEU A 159 -2.29 -9.52 -26.94
C LEU A 159 -1.11 -10.38 -26.48
N ILE A 160 -1.31 -11.27 -25.52
CA ILE A 160 -0.30 -12.21 -25.02
C ILE A 160 -0.01 -13.28 -26.09
N GLU A 161 -1.04 -13.87 -26.69
CA GLU A 161 -0.93 -14.85 -27.77
C GLU A 161 -0.22 -14.28 -29.01
N ALA A 162 -0.46 -13.00 -29.31
CA ALA A 162 0.22 -12.28 -30.38
C ALA A 162 1.68 -11.88 -30.02
N GLY A 163 2.18 -12.26 -28.84
CA GLY A 163 3.54 -11.95 -28.38
C GLY A 163 3.79 -10.48 -28.04
N ARG A 164 2.75 -9.65 -27.98
CA ARG A 164 2.86 -8.22 -27.64
C ARG A 164 3.06 -7.99 -26.15
N LEU A 165 2.53 -8.89 -25.32
CA LEU A 165 2.66 -8.89 -23.86
C LEU A 165 3.05 -10.29 -23.38
N GLN A 166 3.73 -10.35 -22.23
CA GLN A 166 3.96 -11.60 -21.50
C GLN A 166 3.04 -11.70 -20.28
N LYS A 167 2.71 -10.54 -19.70
CA LYS A 167 1.82 -10.39 -18.55
C LYS A 167 1.18 -9.01 -18.59
N VAL A 168 -0.08 -8.92 -18.15
CA VAL A 168 -0.74 -7.65 -17.79
C VAL A 168 -1.63 -7.89 -16.57
N VAL A 169 -1.71 -6.92 -15.66
CA VAL A 169 -2.65 -6.96 -14.54
C VAL A 169 -3.84 -6.09 -14.88
N LEU A 170 -5.04 -6.65 -14.85
CA LEU A 170 -6.29 -5.90 -15.06
C LEU A 170 -7.04 -5.73 -13.75
N ALA A 171 -7.38 -4.49 -13.46
CA ALA A 171 -8.13 -4.10 -12.27
C ALA A 171 -9.62 -3.94 -12.56
N ARG A 172 -10.40 -4.04 -11.49
CA ARG A 172 -11.81 -3.66 -11.41
C ARG A 172 -12.11 -3.05 -10.06
N ASP A 173 -13.21 -2.37 -9.95
CA ASP A 173 -13.64 -1.73 -8.72
C ASP A 173 -15.07 -2.10 -8.34
N VAL A 174 -15.43 -1.77 -7.10
CA VAL A 174 -16.80 -1.80 -6.61
C VAL A 174 -17.05 -0.60 -5.71
N GLU A 175 -18.25 -0.06 -5.79
CA GLU A 175 -18.68 1.07 -4.98
C GLU A 175 -19.52 0.61 -3.79
N VAL A 176 -19.33 1.31 -2.69
CA VAL A 176 -20.02 1.11 -1.42
C VAL A 176 -20.50 2.46 -0.92
N TRP A 177 -21.70 2.51 -0.40
CA TRP A 177 -22.30 3.70 0.19
C TRP A 177 -22.70 3.50 1.65
N SER A 178 -22.58 4.56 2.45
CA SER A 178 -22.99 4.61 3.86
C SER A 178 -23.75 5.92 4.13
N LYS A 179 -24.75 5.88 5.00
CA LYS A 179 -25.44 7.11 5.45
C LYS A 179 -24.56 8.02 6.30
N SER A 180 -23.60 7.44 7.00
CA SER A 180 -22.71 8.12 7.93
C SER A 180 -21.27 8.00 7.45
N PRO A 181 -20.38 8.93 7.81
CA PRO A 181 -18.95 8.79 7.55
C PRO A 181 -18.41 7.48 8.12
N PHE A 182 -17.47 6.88 7.38
CA PHE A 182 -16.82 5.63 7.80
C PHE A 182 -16.03 5.83 9.10
N GLY A 183 -16.18 4.89 10.03
CA GLY A 183 -15.42 4.86 11.28
C GLY A 183 -13.96 4.41 11.04
N VAL A 184 -13.12 5.31 10.54
CA VAL A 184 -11.74 5.03 10.08
C VAL A 184 -10.92 4.29 11.15
N ARG A 185 -10.95 4.71 12.42
CA ARG A 185 -10.23 4.04 13.50
C ARG A 185 -10.68 2.57 13.68
N ARG A 186 -11.98 2.32 13.60
CA ARG A 186 -12.53 0.95 13.68
C ARG A 186 -12.07 0.12 12.48
N LEU A 187 -12.06 0.71 11.29
CA LEU A 187 -11.61 0.06 10.08
C LEU A 187 -10.13 -0.31 10.15
N LEU A 188 -9.26 0.62 10.55
CA LEU A 188 -7.83 0.37 10.75
C LEU A 188 -7.57 -0.77 11.75
N ARG A 189 -8.26 -0.75 12.91
CA ARG A 189 -8.13 -1.83 13.91
C ARG A 189 -8.57 -3.18 13.37
N ARG A 190 -9.68 -3.24 12.63
CA ARG A 190 -10.15 -4.48 11.99
C ARG A 190 -9.14 -5.00 10.98
N LEU A 191 -8.66 -4.13 10.08
CA LEU A 191 -7.66 -4.49 9.08
C LEU A 191 -6.38 -5.03 9.74
N HIS A 192 -5.83 -4.29 10.69
CA HIS A 192 -4.60 -4.68 11.38
C HIS A 192 -4.75 -6.01 12.15
N HIS A 193 -5.86 -6.20 12.87
CA HIS A 193 -6.12 -7.42 13.63
C HIS A 193 -6.41 -8.62 12.72
N SER A 194 -7.19 -8.42 11.63
CA SER A 194 -7.58 -9.52 10.74
C SER A 194 -6.47 -9.92 9.76
N PHE A 195 -5.51 -9.03 9.49
CA PHE A 195 -4.41 -9.25 8.53
C PHE A 195 -3.05 -8.87 9.12
N PRO A 196 -2.58 -9.55 10.19
CA PRO A 196 -1.39 -9.13 10.96
C PRO A 196 -0.09 -9.14 10.15
N GLY A 197 -0.04 -9.89 9.05
CA GLY A 197 1.12 -9.92 8.14
C GLY A 197 1.09 -8.86 7.04
N CYS A 198 0.08 -7.97 7.03
CA CYS A 198 -0.09 -6.93 6.02
C CYS A 198 0.25 -5.55 6.59
N PHE A 199 0.71 -4.66 5.71
CA PHE A 199 0.87 -3.23 6.01
C PHE A 199 -0.51 -2.58 6.02
N THR A 200 -1.03 -2.29 7.20
CA THR A 200 -2.26 -1.51 7.35
C THR A 200 -1.92 -0.04 7.22
N PHE A 201 -2.58 0.66 6.31
CA PHE A 201 -2.27 2.06 6.02
C PHE A 201 -3.51 2.92 5.88
N LEU A 202 -3.31 4.21 6.12
CA LEU A 202 -4.24 5.29 5.81
C LEU A 202 -3.44 6.51 5.36
N VAL A 203 -3.69 7.00 4.16
CA VAL A 203 -3.12 8.24 3.63
C VAL A 203 -4.19 8.96 2.83
N ASP A 204 -4.66 10.09 3.33
CA ASP A 204 -5.62 10.96 2.62
C ASP A 204 -6.86 10.20 2.09
N GLY A 205 -7.50 9.43 2.97
CA GLY A 205 -8.68 8.62 2.63
C GLY A 205 -8.41 7.31 1.90
N LEU A 206 -7.20 7.07 1.41
CA LEU A 206 -6.81 5.74 0.93
C LEU A 206 -6.47 4.85 2.12
N VAL A 207 -7.25 3.79 2.34
CA VAL A 207 -7.11 2.87 3.48
C VAL A 207 -7.05 1.44 3.01
N GLY A 208 -6.18 0.63 3.62
CA GLY A 208 -6.05 -0.78 3.21
C GLY A 208 -5.14 -1.61 4.10
N ALA A 209 -4.98 -2.88 3.69
CA ALA A 209 -4.05 -3.84 4.29
C ALA A 209 -3.29 -4.60 3.19
N SER A 210 -2.16 -4.03 2.77
CA SER A 210 -1.35 -4.59 1.69
C SER A 210 -0.39 -5.66 2.17
N PRO A 211 -0.31 -6.81 1.51
CA PRO A 211 0.72 -7.81 1.79
C PRO A 211 2.07 -7.48 1.12
N GLU A 212 2.11 -6.54 0.16
CA GLU A 212 3.23 -6.36 -0.75
C GLU A 212 4.12 -5.21 -0.33
N LEU A 213 5.33 -5.56 0.15
CA LEU A 213 6.40 -4.61 0.44
C LEU A 213 7.04 -4.16 -0.88
N LEU A 214 6.82 -2.90 -1.26
CA LEU A 214 7.49 -2.30 -2.40
C LEU A 214 8.95 -1.96 -2.05
N LEU A 215 9.15 -1.29 -0.90
CA LEU A 215 10.47 -0.90 -0.39
C LEU A 215 10.44 -0.73 1.12
N LYS A 216 11.41 -1.31 1.81
CA LYS A 216 11.83 -0.89 3.15
C LYS A 216 13.26 -0.37 3.06
N GLN A 217 13.50 0.82 3.59
CA GLN A 217 14.81 1.42 3.66
C GLN A 217 15.17 1.67 5.12
N SER A 218 16.42 1.38 5.50
CA SER A 218 17.03 1.77 6.78
C SER A 218 18.44 2.24 6.51
N GLY A 219 18.62 3.55 6.56
CA GLY A 219 19.79 4.21 6.02
C GLY A 219 20.00 3.84 4.55
N ARG A 220 21.14 3.19 4.20
CA ARG A 220 21.40 2.70 2.83
C ARG A 220 20.94 1.26 2.58
N ARG A 221 20.50 0.53 3.60
CA ARG A 221 20.00 -0.84 3.42
C ARG A 221 18.59 -0.81 2.89
N VAL A 222 18.32 -1.59 1.86
CA VAL A 222 17.00 -1.71 1.25
C VAL A 222 16.54 -3.15 1.19
N GLU A 223 15.23 -3.31 1.31
CA GLU A 223 14.53 -4.59 1.16
C GLU A 223 13.29 -4.38 0.28
N SER A 224 13.03 -5.32 -0.61
CA SER A 224 11.81 -5.38 -1.41
C SER A 224 11.34 -6.82 -1.53
N VAL A 225 10.06 -7.03 -1.80
CA VAL A 225 9.48 -8.36 -1.95
C VAL A 225 8.60 -8.40 -3.20
N ALA A 226 8.87 -9.32 -4.10
CA ALA A 226 7.98 -9.63 -5.21
C ALA A 226 6.98 -10.71 -4.77
N LEU A 227 5.69 -10.46 -4.96
CA LEU A 227 4.60 -11.40 -4.74
C LEU A 227 3.83 -11.60 -6.04
N ALA A 228 3.72 -12.85 -6.51
CA ALA A 228 2.86 -13.22 -7.63
C ALA A 228 2.60 -14.72 -7.60
N GLY A 229 1.57 -15.19 -8.31
CA GLY A 229 1.03 -16.53 -8.12
C GLY A 229 0.22 -16.61 -6.81
N THR A 230 -1.00 -17.14 -6.87
CA THR A 230 -1.93 -17.09 -5.75
C THR A 230 -2.69 -18.40 -5.59
N ALA A 231 -2.76 -18.91 -4.35
CA ALA A 231 -3.65 -20.00 -4.00
C ALA A 231 -4.52 -19.61 -2.78
N PRO A 232 -5.75 -20.10 -2.70
CA PRO A 232 -6.58 -19.92 -1.50
C PRO A 232 -6.02 -20.75 -0.34
N ARG A 233 -6.30 -20.31 0.90
CA ARG A 233 -6.09 -21.08 2.12
C ARG A 233 -7.31 -21.96 2.38
N HIS A 234 -7.10 -23.09 3.04
CA HIS A 234 -8.17 -24.01 3.41
C HIS A 234 -8.15 -24.35 4.90
N PRO A 235 -9.33 -24.43 5.59
CA PRO A 235 -9.38 -24.79 7.01
C PRO A 235 -8.87 -26.20 7.33
N ASP A 236 -9.05 -27.14 6.40
CA ASP A 236 -8.50 -28.50 6.51
C ASP A 236 -7.00 -28.47 6.19
N PRO A 237 -6.11 -28.86 7.14
CA PRO A 237 -4.67 -28.81 6.95
C PRO A 237 -4.15 -29.64 5.77
N ALA A 238 -4.75 -30.79 5.49
CA ALA A 238 -4.31 -31.67 4.40
C ALA A 238 -4.61 -31.05 3.03
N ARG A 239 -5.77 -30.43 2.90
CA ARG A 239 -6.14 -29.67 1.69
C ARG A 239 -5.32 -28.39 1.54
N ASP A 240 -5.05 -27.68 2.64
CA ASP A 240 -4.20 -26.49 2.63
C ASP A 240 -2.78 -26.80 2.15
N GLU A 241 -2.21 -27.90 2.63
CA GLU A 241 -0.91 -28.40 2.19
C GLU A 241 -0.92 -28.83 0.71
N GLN A 242 -1.98 -29.48 0.25
CA GLN A 242 -2.14 -29.84 -1.17
C GLN A 242 -2.19 -28.61 -2.07
N LEU A 243 -2.92 -27.55 -1.66
CA LEU A 243 -2.96 -26.27 -2.38
C LEU A 243 -1.59 -25.60 -2.40
N ALA A 244 -0.84 -25.67 -1.30
CA ALA A 244 0.53 -25.16 -1.23
C ALA A 244 1.46 -25.82 -2.24
N ARG A 245 1.45 -27.17 -2.29
CA ARG A 245 2.27 -27.94 -3.25
C ARG A 245 1.89 -27.64 -4.68
N ARG A 246 0.60 -27.59 -5.00
CA ARG A 246 0.11 -27.23 -6.33
C ARG A 246 0.62 -25.88 -6.77
N LEU A 247 0.64 -24.86 -5.88
CA LEU A 247 1.16 -23.56 -6.19
C LEU A 247 2.66 -23.59 -6.52
N LEU A 248 3.45 -24.35 -5.76
CA LEU A 248 4.89 -24.53 -5.99
C LEU A 248 5.20 -25.35 -7.25
N GLU A 249 4.27 -26.17 -7.73
CA GLU A 249 4.42 -27.02 -8.92
C GLU A 249 3.73 -26.43 -10.16
N SER A 250 2.94 -25.35 -10.02
CA SER A 250 2.19 -24.71 -11.11
C SER A 250 3.13 -23.97 -12.05
N GLU A 251 3.33 -24.48 -13.26
CA GLU A 251 4.14 -23.80 -14.29
C GLU A 251 3.60 -22.39 -14.62
N LYS A 252 2.25 -22.21 -14.60
CA LYS A 252 1.60 -20.91 -14.81
C LYS A 252 2.03 -19.92 -13.71
N ASP A 253 1.85 -20.32 -12.44
CA ASP A 253 2.14 -19.44 -11.30
C ASP A 253 3.63 -19.16 -11.15
N LEU A 254 4.48 -20.14 -11.36
CA LEU A 254 5.94 -19.98 -11.37
C LEU A 254 6.40 -19.02 -12.48
N ARG A 255 5.81 -19.10 -13.67
CA ARG A 255 6.10 -18.17 -14.78
C ARG A 255 5.66 -16.76 -14.45
N GLU A 256 4.45 -16.59 -13.90
CA GLU A 256 3.94 -15.28 -13.46
C GLU A 256 4.87 -14.68 -12.41
N HIS A 257 5.29 -15.50 -11.44
CA HIS A 257 6.19 -15.07 -10.37
C HIS A 257 7.57 -14.68 -10.89
N ASP A 258 8.18 -15.48 -11.78
CA ASP A 258 9.50 -15.20 -12.34
C ASP A 258 9.52 -13.89 -13.14
N LEU A 259 8.49 -13.61 -13.95
CA LEU A 259 8.34 -12.33 -14.64
C LEU A 259 8.31 -11.15 -13.65
N THR A 260 7.59 -11.31 -12.55
CA THR A 260 7.47 -10.29 -11.50
C THR A 260 8.80 -10.10 -10.76
N ALA A 261 9.45 -11.19 -10.34
CA ALA A 261 10.71 -11.14 -9.61
C ALA A 261 11.85 -10.52 -10.46
N ARG A 262 11.96 -10.90 -11.74
CA ARG A 262 12.93 -10.31 -12.68
C ARG A 262 12.69 -8.82 -12.92
N SER A 263 11.42 -8.37 -12.94
CA SER A 263 11.09 -6.95 -13.08
C SER A 263 11.60 -6.15 -11.89
N VAL A 264 11.37 -6.63 -10.66
CA VAL A 264 11.86 -6.00 -9.42
C VAL A 264 13.38 -6.02 -9.37
N GLU A 265 14.01 -7.16 -9.69
CA GLU A 265 15.48 -7.29 -9.73
C GLU A 265 16.12 -6.26 -10.67
N ARG A 266 15.60 -6.13 -11.89
CA ARG A 266 16.10 -5.17 -12.87
C ARG A 266 16.06 -3.74 -12.33
N SER A 267 14.92 -3.33 -11.77
CA SER A 267 14.76 -1.99 -11.21
C SER A 267 15.70 -1.74 -10.03
N LEU A 268 15.89 -2.72 -9.13
CA LEU A 268 16.79 -2.58 -7.99
C LEU A 268 18.27 -2.57 -8.39
N ARG A 269 18.66 -3.29 -9.44
CA ARG A 269 20.04 -3.26 -9.96
C ARG A 269 20.48 -1.87 -10.45
N GLU A 270 19.53 -1.04 -10.89
CA GLU A 270 19.82 0.32 -11.34
C GLU A 270 20.16 1.28 -10.18
N VAL A 271 19.73 0.96 -8.96
CA VAL A 271 19.83 1.86 -7.79
C VAL A 271 20.66 1.28 -6.64
N CYS A 272 20.99 -0.01 -6.66
CA CYS A 272 21.77 -0.67 -5.62
C CYS A 272 23.20 -0.94 -6.09
N ALA A 273 24.17 -0.56 -5.26
CA ALA A 273 25.59 -0.93 -5.43
C ALA A 273 25.81 -2.43 -5.22
N ARG A 274 24.97 -3.07 -4.39
CA ARG A 274 24.94 -4.52 -4.15
C ARG A 274 23.50 -4.96 -4.02
N LEU A 275 23.14 -6.10 -4.62
CA LEU A 275 21.82 -6.70 -4.57
C LEU A 275 21.94 -8.23 -4.44
N ASP A 276 21.27 -8.77 -3.44
CA ASP A 276 21.12 -10.20 -3.18
C ASP A 276 19.63 -10.58 -3.23
N ARG A 277 19.30 -11.79 -3.66
CA ARG A 277 17.92 -12.32 -3.64
C ARG A 277 17.90 -13.81 -3.30
N ASN A 278 16.74 -14.29 -2.88
CA ASN A 278 16.50 -15.73 -2.78
C ASN A 278 16.60 -16.38 -4.16
N THR A 279 17.26 -17.52 -4.26
CA THR A 279 17.41 -18.29 -5.51
C THR A 279 16.09 -18.90 -5.99
N GLU A 280 15.27 -19.37 -5.04
CA GLU A 280 13.97 -19.98 -5.28
C GLU A 280 12.86 -19.20 -4.57
N PRO A 281 11.65 -19.16 -5.14
CA PRO A 281 10.51 -18.56 -4.47
C PRO A 281 10.11 -19.38 -3.23
N THR A 282 9.67 -18.68 -2.21
CA THR A 282 9.10 -19.26 -0.99
C THR A 282 7.60 -19.00 -0.92
N LEU A 283 6.90 -19.71 -0.05
CA LEU A 283 5.48 -19.44 0.21
C LEU A 283 5.34 -18.32 1.25
N ARG A 284 4.51 -17.33 0.94
CA ARG A 284 4.06 -16.33 1.90
C ARG A 284 2.59 -16.54 2.22
N ASP A 285 2.33 -16.97 3.44
CA ASP A 285 0.98 -17.20 3.94
C ASP A 285 0.36 -15.89 4.42
N LEU A 286 -0.86 -15.65 3.96
CA LEU A 286 -1.80 -14.67 4.47
C LEU A 286 -2.99 -15.41 5.10
N VAL A 287 -3.90 -14.68 5.73
CA VAL A 287 -5.05 -15.29 6.41
C VAL A 287 -5.94 -16.11 5.47
N ASN A 288 -6.20 -15.60 4.27
CA ASN A 288 -7.14 -16.19 3.30
C ASN A 288 -6.49 -16.63 1.98
N LEU A 289 -5.23 -16.26 1.76
CA LEU A 289 -4.48 -16.48 0.53
C LEU A 289 -3.04 -16.89 0.84
N ARG A 290 -2.39 -17.47 -0.16
CA ARG A 290 -0.96 -17.78 -0.17
C ARG A 290 -0.38 -17.31 -1.48
N HIS A 291 0.83 -16.75 -1.44
CA HIS A 291 1.53 -16.27 -2.62
C HIS A 291 2.93 -16.88 -2.72
N LEU A 292 3.46 -17.01 -3.94
CA LEU A 292 4.89 -17.15 -4.16
C LEU A 292 5.58 -15.83 -3.85
N SER A 293 6.76 -15.89 -3.23
CA SER A 293 7.49 -14.74 -2.70
C SER A 293 8.99 -14.84 -2.98
N THR A 294 9.56 -13.79 -3.55
CA THR A 294 11.02 -13.59 -3.64
C THR A 294 11.41 -12.32 -2.91
N ARG A 295 12.34 -12.46 -1.96
CA ARG A 295 12.89 -11.34 -1.18
C ARG A 295 14.18 -10.86 -1.80
N PHE A 296 14.32 -9.53 -1.88
CA PHE A 296 15.51 -8.82 -2.31
C PHE A 296 16.06 -8.01 -1.15
N THR A 297 17.38 -8.03 -0.99
CA THR A 297 18.09 -7.19 -0.02
C THR A 297 19.25 -6.52 -0.74
N GLY A 298 19.47 -5.24 -0.48
CA GLY A 298 20.50 -4.49 -1.19
C GLY A 298 21.11 -3.36 -0.38
N LEU A 299 22.19 -2.82 -0.91
CA LEU A 299 22.83 -1.60 -0.44
C LEU A 299 22.65 -0.52 -1.49
N LEU A 300 21.88 0.52 -1.15
CA LEU A 300 21.58 1.63 -2.03
C LEU A 300 22.84 2.40 -2.44
N SER A 301 22.94 2.82 -3.67
CA SER A 301 23.98 3.73 -4.15
C SER A 301 23.91 5.07 -3.40
N GLU A 302 25.03 5.78 -3.32
CA GLU A 302 25.11 7.05 -2.59
C GLU A 302 24.25 8.15 -3.22
N GLY A 303 23.69 9.01 -2.39
CA GLY A 303 22.88 10.16 -2.84
C GLY A 303 21.45 9.83 -3.28
N LEU A 304 21.02 8.56 -3.22
CA LEU A 304 19.67 8.16 -3.53
C LEU A 304 18.81 8.05 -2.27
N SER A 305 17.53 8.39 -2.39
CA SER A 305 16.52 8.27 -1.36
C SER A 305 15.45 7.22 -1.74
N SER A 306 14.53 6.95 -0.82
CA SER A 306 13.42 6.04 -1.09
C SER A 306 12.54 6.47 -2.27
N PHE A 307 12.46 7.76 -2.57
CA PHE A 307 11.66 8.29 -3.69
C PHE A 307 12.20 7.82 -5.05
N GLU A 308 13.53 7.86 -5.27
CA GLU A 308 14.14 7.37 -6.51
C GLU A 308 13.93 5.86 -6.67
N VAL A 309 14.10 5.11 -5.57
CA VAL A 309 13.91 3.65 -5.60
C VAL A 309 12.47 3.29 -5.92
N VAL A 310 11.50 3.95 -5.28
CA VAL A 310 10.06 3.74 -5.52
C VAL A 310 9.69 4.12 -6.95
N HIS A 311 10.22 5.23 -7.48
CA HIS A 311 10.03 5.61 -8.89
C HIS A 311 10.52 4.52 -9.85
N ARG A 312 11.68 3.92 -9.60
CA ARG A 312 12.22 2.83 -10.45
C ARG A 312 11.40 1.54 -10.34
N LEU A 313 10.92 1.22 -9.16
CA LEU A 313 10.10 0.03 -8.93
C LEU A 313 8.69 0.17 -9.49
N HIS A 314 8.08 1.34 -9.41
CA HIS A 314 6.67 1.55 -9.78
C HIS A 314 6.47 1.82 -11.29
N PRO A 315 5.44 1.17 -11.90
CA PRO A 315 4.73 0.01 -11.38
C PRO A 315 5.54 -1.29 -11.53
N THR A 316 5.45 -2.16 -10.53
CA THR A 316 6.01 -3.52 -10.64
C THR A 316 5.18 -4.37 -11.59
N ALA A 317 5.73 -5.48 -12.10
CA ALA A 317 4.96 -6.43 -12.91
C ALA A 317 3.86 -7.17 -12.12
N ALA A 318 3.83 -7.04 -10.78
CA ALA A 318 2.75 -7.55 -9.93
C ALA A 318 1.45 -6.75 -10.08
N VAL A 319 1.52 -5.49 -10.55
CA VAL A 319 0.37 -4.59 -10.69
C VAL A 319 0.26 -3.91 -12.06
N GLY A 320 1.34 -3.92 -12.84
CA GLY A 320 1.40 -3.44 -14.23
C GLY A 320 1.45 -4.60 -15.22
N GLY A 321 2.65 -4.99 -15.63
CA GLY A 321 2.88 -6.12 -16.52
C GLY A 321 4.26 -6.11 -17.19
N VAL A 322 4.42 -6.96 -18.19
CA VAL A 322 5.67 -7.16 -18.93
C VAL A 322 5.39 -7.28 -20.42
N PRO A 323 6.06 -6.48 -21.29
CA PRO A 323 6.93 -5.34 -20.97
C PRO A 323 6.13 -4.18 -20.34
N ARG A 324 6.77 -3.37 -19.48
CA ARG A 324 6.09 -2.32 -18.69
C ARG A 324 5.28 -1.36 -19.57
N GLN A 325 5.88 -0.79 -20.60
CA GLN A 325 5.22 0.19 -21.47
C GLN A 325 3.98 -0.41 -22.17
N GLY A 326 4.12 -1.55 -22.84
CA GLY A 326 3.00 -2.20 -23.52
C GLY A 326 1.88 -2.61 -22.56
N ALA A 327 2.22 -2.98 -21.31
CA ALA A 327 1.24 -3.29 -20.29
C ALA A 327 0.47 -2.05 -19.83
N MET A 328 1.15 -0.90 -19.64
CA MET A 328 0.48 0.37 -19.30
C MET A 328 -0.47 0.84 -20.40
N GLU A 329 -0.07 0.73 -21.67
CA GLU A 329 -0.93 1.04 -22.82
C GLU A 329 -2.14 0.11 -22.88
N ALA A 330 -1.96 -1.20 -22.61
CA ALA A 330 -3.05 -2.16 -22.56
C ALA A 330 -4.02 -1.89 -21.40
N ILE A 331 -3.50 -1.56 -20.20
CA ILE A 331 -4.31 -1.18 -19.04
C ILE A 331 -5.20 0.03 -19.39
N ALA A 332 -4.60 1.10 -19.92
CA ALA A 332 -5.34 2.31 -20.30
C ALA A 332 -6.45 2.02 -21.33
N GLY A 333 -6.21 1.09 -22.26
CA GLY A 333 -7.19 0.74 -23.32
C GLY A 333 -8.22 -0.33 -22.94
N LEU A 334 -8.03 -1.06 -21.84
CA LEU A 334 -8.85 -2.23 -21.50
C LEU A 334 -9.66 -2.10 -20.22
N GLU A 335 -9.20 -1.32 -19.21
CA GLU A 335 -9.84 -1.29 -17.90
C GLU A 335 -11.08 -0.42 -17.84
N GLY A 336 -11.10 0.72 -18.54
CA GLY A 336 -12.19 1.67 -18.52
C GLY A 336 -12.40 2.38 -17.18
N ILE A 337 -11.49 2.21 -16.22
CA ILE A 337 -11.51 2.84 -14.89
C ILE A 337 -10.22 3.61 -14.64
N ASP A 338 -10.31 4.69 -13.86
CA ASP A 338 -9.13 5.29 -13.24
C ASP A 338 -8.84 4.57 -11.92
N ARG A 339 -7.66 3.99 -11.81
CA ARG A 339 -7.18 3.35 -10.58
C ARG A 339 -6.92 4.36 -9.46
N GLY A 340 -6.71 5.64 -9.80
CA GLY A 340 -6.25 6.64 -8.87
C GLY A 340 -4.99 6.15 -8.15
N ARG A 341 -5.04 6.07 -6.82
CA ARG A 341 -3.92 5.61 -5.99
C ARG A 341 -3.91 4.09 -5.72
N TYR A 342 -4.92 3.33 -6.14
CA TYR A 342 -4.89 1.87 -6.09
C TYR A 342 -3.75 1.32 -6.94
N ALA A 343 -3.03 0.33 -6.42
CA ALA A 343 -1.82 -0.25 -7.02
C ALA A 343 -0.63 0.73 -7.15
N GLY A 344 -0.79 1.99 -6.70
CA GLY A 344 0.28 2.96 -6.56
C GLY A 344 1.10 2.76 -5.29
N PRO A 345 2.25 3.42 -5.15
CA PRO A 345 3.04 3.43 -3.92
C PRO A 345 2.34 4.18 -2.80
N VAL A 346 2.35 3.59 -1.60
CA VAL A 346 1.87 4.23 -0.36
C VAL A 346 2.85 3.91 0.76
N GLY A 347 3.17 4.90 1.59
CA GLY A 347 4.14 4.67 2.65
C GLY A 347 4.40 5.87 3.54
N TRP A 348 5.42 5.71 4.37
CA TRP A 348 6.00 6.74 5.22
C TRP A 348 7.51 6.79 5.05
N PHE A 349 8.11 7.93 5.39
CA PHE A 349 9.55 8.19 5.36
C PHE A 349 9.88 9.26 6.39
N ASP A 350 11.15 9.29 6.86
CA ASP A 350 11.60 10.23 7.86
C ASP A 350 12.92 10.94 7.49
N LEU A 351 13.34 11.85 8.37
CA LEU A 351 14.58 12.61 8.21
C LEU A 351 15.84 11.70 8.24
N ALA A 352 15.82 10.61 9.00
CA ALA A 352 16.95 9.68 9.10
C ALA A 352 17.17 8.85 7.83
N GLY A 353 16.23 8.91 6.87
CA GLY A 353 16.24 8.11 5.65
C GLY A 353 15.64 6.74 5.83
N ASP A 354 14.97 6.49 6.95
CA ASP A 354 14.16 5.29 7.12
C ASP A 354 12.82 5.47 6.40
N ALA A 355 12.35 4.41 5.75
CA ALA A 355 11.10 4.45 5.01
C ALA A 355 10.50 3.04 4.85
N GLN A 356 9.18 2.98 4.76
CA GLN A 356 8.47 1.79 4.31
C GLN A 356 7.41 2.18 3.29
N TRP A 357 7.44 1.51 2.16
CA TRP A 357 6.50 1.68 1.07
C TRP A 357 5.88 0.33 0.71
N ALA A 358 4.58 0.31 0.54
CA ALA A 358 3.83 -0.83 0.02
C ALA A 358 3.21 -0.47 -1.33
N VAL A 359 2.85 -1.49 -2.10
CA VAL A 359 1.91 -1.32 -3.19
C VAL A 359 0.51 -1.22 -2.60
N ALA A 360 -0.28 -0.20 -2.93
CA ALA A 360 -1.61 0.03 -2.37
C ALA A 360 -2.61 -1.00 -2.88
N LEU A 361 -2.61 -2.18 -2.26
CA LEU A 361 -3.48 -3.31 -2.55
C LEU A 361 -4.45 -3.56 -1.39
N ARG A 362 -5.53 -4.32 -1.65
CA ARG A 362 -6.53 -4.64 -0.62
C ARG A 362 -7.00 -3.37 0.08
N CYS A 363 -7.34 -2.36 -0.71
CA CYS A 363 -7.62 -1.02 -0.21
C CYS A 363 -8.93 -0.47 -0.78
N ALA A 364 -9.35 0.62 -0.17
CA ALA A 364 -10.44 1.46 -0.65
C ALA A 364 -10.04 2.93 -0.59
N GLN A 365 -10.49 3.71 -1.56
CA GLN A 365 -10.52 5.15 -1.47
C GLN A 365 -11.83 5.55 -0.79
N LEU A 366 -11.73 6.13 0.41
CA LEU A 366 -12.87 6.66 1.15
C LEU A 366 -13.12 8.12 0.73
N ASN A 367 -14.38 8.46 0.62
CA ASN A 367 -14.87 9.83 0.76
C ASN A 367 -15.79 9.92 2.00
N GLN A 368 -16.56 10.99 2.17
CA GLN A 368 -17.40 11.15 3.37
C GLN A 368 -18.37 9.98 3.57
N THR A 369 -19.09 9.57 2.52
CA THR A 369 -20.16 8.55 2.58
C THR A 369 -19.99 7.44 1.57
N GLY A 370 -18.99 7.50 0.70
CA GLY A 370 -18.66 6.50 -0.30
C GLY A 370 -17.32 5.83 -0.04
N ALA A 371 -17.19 4.61 -0.52
CA ALA A 371 -15.92 3.91 -0.61
C ALA A 371 -15.82 3.20 -1.96
N ARG A 372 -14.71 3.39 -2.65
CA ARG A 372 -14.38 2.68 -3.89
C ARG A 372 -13.30 1.66 -3.59
N LEU A 373 -13.65 0.39 -3.71
CA LEU A 373 -12.78 -0.75 -3.44
C LEU A 373 -12.23 -1.29 -4.77
N TYR A 374 -11.01 -1.77 -4.75
CA TYR A 374 -10.34 -2.25 -5.95
C TYR A 374 -9.75 -3.65 -5.78
N ALA A 375 -9.73 -4.40 -6.87
CA ALA A 375 -8.97 -5.63 -6.99
C ALA A 375 -8.49 -5.82 -8.43
N GLY A 376 -7.38 -6.54 -8.61
CA GLY A 376 -6.84 -6.89 -9.92
C GLY A 376 -6.36 -8.34 -9.96
N ALA A 377 -6.28 -8.89 -11.16
CA ALA A 377 -5.73 -10.20 -11.44
C ALA A 377 -4.63 -10.12 -12.51
N GLY A 378 -3.60 -10.94 -12.38
CA GLY A 378 -2.48 -11.02 -13.30
C GLY A 378 -2.77 -11.97 -14.45
N ILE A 379 -2.95 -11.43 -15.64
CA ILE A 379 -3.26 -12.19 -16.84
C ILE A 379 -1.97 -12.62 -17.53
N VAL A 380 -1.82 -13.93 -17.72
CA VAL A 380 -0.70 -14.59 -18.41
C VAL A 380 -1.24 -15.64 -19.39
N ALA A 381 -0.36 -16.23 -20.20
CA ALA A 381 -0.76 -17.33 -21.08
C ALA A 381 -1.41 -18.46 -20.26
N GLY A 382 -2.61 -18.89 -20.68
CA GLY A 382 -3.39 -19.94 -20.01
C GLY A 382 -4.31 -19.43 -18.88
N SER A 383 -4.41 -18.12 -18.63
CA SER A 383 -5.44 -17.54 -17.75
C SER A 383 -6.83 -17.79 -18.33
N LEU A 384 -7.83 -18.00 -17.45
CA LEU A 384 -9.24 -18.14 -17.81
C LEU A 384 -10.04 -16.98 -17.21
N PRO A 385 -10.83 -16.23 -18.02
CA PRO A 385 -11.54 -15.03 -17.54
C PRO A 385 -12.39 -15.25 -16.29
N GLU A 386 -13.06 -16.40 -16.19
CA GLU A 386 -13.91 -16.75 -15.05
C GLU A 386 -13.10 -16.99 -13.76
N GLU A 387 -11.93 -17.63 -13.88
CA GLU A 387 -11.02 -17.88 -12.74
C GLU A 387 -10.41 -16.57 -12.25
N GLU A 388 -9.97 -15.70 -13.16
CA GLU A 388 -9.42 -14.40 -12.81
C GLU A 388 -10.48 -13.49 -12.16
N LEU A 389 -11.72 -13.55 -12.64
CA LEU A 389 -12.86 -12.87 -12.00
C LEU A 389 -13.09 -13.39 -10.56
N ALA A 390 -13.07 -14.70 -10.38
CA ALA A 390 -13.20 -15.32 -9.06
C ALA A 390 -12.06 -14.89 -8.11
N GLU A 391 -10.83 -14.77 -8.62
CA GLU A 391 -9.68 -14.26 -7.87
C GLU A 391 -9.90 -12.81 -7.42
N THR A 392 -10.39 -11.92 -8.31
CA THR A 392 -10.68 -10.53 -7.91
C THR A 392 -11.75 -10.45 -6.82
N ARG A 393 -12.80 -11.27 -6.89
CA ARG A 393 -13.84 -11.35 -5.86
C ARG A 393 -13.26 -11.79 -4.51
N LEU A 394 -12.34 -12.77 -4.51
CA LEU A 394 -11.66 -13.22 -3.30
C LEU A 394 -10.78 -12.10 -2.70
N LYS A 395 -10.10 -11.33 -3.57
CA LYS A 395 -9.27 -10.20 -3.16
C LYS A 395 -10.08 -9.05 -2.56
N LEU A 396 -11.28 -8.78 -3.06
CA LEU A 396 -12.19 -7.77 -2.51
C LEU A 396 -12.66 -8.11 -1.09
N ARG A 397 -12.69 -9.40 -0.69
CA ARG A 397 -13.15 -9.83 0.64
C ARG A 397 -12.40 -9.16 1.79
N THR A 398 -11.14 -8.81 1.60
CA THR A 398 -10.37 -8.08 2.63
C THR A 398 -11.10 -6.80 3.04
N MET A 399 -11.48 -5.97 2.08
CA MET A 399 -12.13 -4.70 2.36
C MET A 399 -13.63 -4.85 2.66
N THR A 400 -14.35 -5.74 1.97
CA THR A 400 -15.78 -5.97 2.24
C THR A 400 -16.00 -6.49 3.66
N ASN A 401 -15.15 -7.39 4.14
CA ASN A 401 -15.20 -7.89 5.53
C ASN A 401 -14.84 -6.79 6.53
N ALA A 402 -13.81 -5.99 6.25
CA ALA A 402 -13.40 -4.90 7.13
C ALA A 402 -14.48 -3.81 7.26
N LEU A 403 -15.22 -3.55 6.17
CA LEU A 403 -16.34 -2.61 6.11
C LEU A 403 -17.66 -3.20 6.66
N ASP A 404 -17.71 -4.49 7.01
CA ASP A 404 -18.92 -5.18 7.49
C ASP A 404 -20.04 -5.26 6.43
N LEU A 405 -19.63 -5.36 5.16
CA LEU A 405 -20.54 -5.63 4.07
C LEU A 405 -20.93 -7.11 4.12
N ARG A 406 -22.22 -7.39 4.29
CA ARG A 406 -22.73 -8.74 4.08
C ARG A 406 -22.94 -8.94 2.57
N SER A 407 -22.34 -9.99 2.06
CA SER A 407 -22.65 -10.56 0.74
C SER A 407 -24.07 -11.11 0.71
#